data_64bd0150a54207eeb3143911ebbb08ae
#
_entry.id   64bd0150a54207eeb3143911ebbb08ae
#
_cell.length_a   1.000
_cell.length_b   1.000
_cell.length_c   1.000
_cell.angle_alpha   90.00
_cell.angle_beta   90.00
_cell.angle_gamma   90.00
#
_symmetry.space_group_name_H-M   'P 1'
#
loop_
_entity.id
_entity.type
_entity.pdbx_description
1 polymer ?
#
loop_
_entity_poly.entity_id
_entity_poly.type
_entity_poly.pdbx_seq_one_letter_code
_entity_poly.pdbx_strand_id
1 'polypeptide(L)'
;MASDDCDALGICWDRVDGVHGTCRAFCQGTADNPICGEGEVCLLAYEGSTNVCVPACDPLLQDCEAGLGCYWSGEVFACMVTVTGIDVGQPCGYLADCNPGLECVDADLVPGCEGSSCCTGYCDVSVGDADCAALPGSSCVTFFEEGTVPPEWEDIGLCVAP
;
A
#
# COMPACT_ATOMS: atom_id res chain seq x y z
N MET A 1 -19.11 -11.85 -3.43
CA MET A 1 -19.44 -12.44 -4.76
C MET A 1 -18.35 -13.45 -5.12
N ALA A 2 -18.68 -14.57 -5.74
CA ALA A 2 -17.68 -15.49 -6.28
C ALA A 2 -17.09 -14.90 -7.59
N SER A 3 -15.94 -15.44 -8.06
CA SER A 3 -15.23 -14.88 -9.23
C SER A 3 -16.02 -14.89 -10.54
N ASP A 4 -17.02 -15.71 -10.63
CA ASP A 4 -17.92 -15.90 -11.75
C ASP A 4 -19.23 -15.07 -11.66
N ASP A 5 -19.42 -14.32 -10.55
CA ASP A 5 -20.57 -13.42 -10.36
C ASP A 5 -20.33 -12.01 -10.94
N CYS A 6 -19.06 -11.68 -11.29
CA CYS A 6 -18.74 -10.43 -11.94
C CYS A 6 -18.99 -10.53 -13.45
N ASP A 7 -19.30 -9.39 -14.09
CA ASP A 7 -19.43 -9.35 -15.53
C ASP A 7 -18.07 -9.58 -16.25
N ALA A 8 -18.11 -9.69 -17.59
CA ALA A 8 -16.92 -10.01 -18.39
C ALA A 8 -15.83 -8.92 -18.37
N LEU A 9 -16.10 -7.75 -17.77
CA LEU A 9 -15.17 -6.62 -17.68
C LEU A 9 -14.54 -6.47 -16.29
N GLY A 10 -14.80 -7.43 -15.39
CA GLY A 10 -14.32 -7.36 -14.00
C GLY A 10 -13.89 -8.71 -13.42
N ILE A 11 -13.29 -8.64 -12.27
CA ILE A 11 -12.82 -9.78 -11.48
C ILE A 11 -13.26 -9.61 -10.02
N CYS A 12 -13.51 -10.73 -9.34
CA CYS A 12 -13.72 -10.71 -7.89
C CYS A 12 -12.38 -10.46 -7.18
N TRP A 13 -12.24 -9.27 -6.63
CA TRP A 13 -11.07 -8.75 -5.93
C TRP A 13 -11.40 -8.52 -4.44
N ASP A 14 -10.45 -8.02 -3.65
CA ASP A 14 -10.65 -7.66 -2.24
C ASP A 14 -11.31 -8.76 -1.40
N ARG A 15 -10.82 -10.00 -1.50
CA ARG A 15 -11.38 -11.15 -0.78
C ARG A 15 -10.92 -11.17 0.67
N VAL A 16 -11.67 -10.55 1.56
CA VAL A 16 -11.36 -10.49 3.00
C VAL A 16 -11.52 -11.85 3.69
N ASP A 17 -12.44 -12.69 3.24
CA ASP A 17 -12.72 -14.02 3.81
C ASP A 17 -12.29 -15.19 2.90
N GLY A 18 -11.58 -14.90 1.82
CA GLY A 18 -11.16 -15.87 0.82
C GLY A 18 -12.27 -16.36 -0.13
N VAL A 19 -13.52 -15.97 0.10
CA VAL A 19 -14.69 -16.41 -0.68
C VAL A 19 -15.45 -15.23 -1.30
N HIS A 20 -15.74 -14.21 -0.49
CA HIS A 20 -16.50 -13.04 -0.91
C HIS A 20 -15.55 -11.87 -1.18
N GLY A 21 -15.74 -11.21 -2.30
CA GLY A 21 -14.97 -10.03 -2.69
C GLY A 21 -15.86 -9.02 -3.40
N THR A 22 -15.24 -7.93 -3.82
CA THR A 22 -15.88 -6.87 -4.62
C THR A 22 -15.54 -7.10 -6.08
N CYS A 23 -16.50 -6.88 -6.98
CA CYS A 23 -16.21 -6.84 -8.41
C CYS A 23 -15.46 -5.56 -8.74
N ARG A 24 -14.23 -5.72 -9.23
CA ARG A 24 -13.39 -4.62 -9.71
C ARG A 24 -13.23 -4.72 -11.22
N ALA A 25 -13.30 -3.59 -11.91
CA ALA A 25 -13.10 -3.53 -13.35
C ALA A 25 -11.63 -3.76 -13.71
N PHE A 26 -11.37 -4.31 -14.89
CA PHE A 26 -10.03 -4.29 -15.46
C PHE A 26 -9.67 -2.88 -15.94
N CYS A 27 -8.39 -2.50 -15.79
CA CYS A 27 -7.88 -1.25 -16.33
C CYS A 27 -8.09 -1.21 -17.85
N GLN A 28 -8.50 -0.06 -18.34
CA GLN A 28 -8.61 0.24 -19.76
C GLN A 28 -7.32 0.92 -20.26
N GLY A 29 -7.19 1.13 -21.58
CA GLY A 29 -6.06 1.85 -22.17
C GLY A 29 -4.84 0.95 -22.43
N THR A 30 -3.66 1.51 -22.21
CA THR A 30 -2.36 0.82 -22.41
C THR A 30 -1.60 0.72 -21.10
N ALA A 31 -0.57 -0.12 -21.05
CA ALA A 31 0.29 -0.24 -19.87
C ALA A 31 0.94 1.10 -19.47
N ASP A 32 1.33 1.93 -20.45
CA ASP A 32 1.94 3.24 -20.21
C ASP A 32 0.92 4.35 -19.87
N ASN A 33 -0.36 4.09 -20.13
CA ASN A 33 -1.45 5.04 -19.83
C ASN A 33 -2.73 4.27 -19.45
N PRO A 34 -2.74 3.64 -18.28
CA PRO A 34 -3.91 2.92 -17.80
C PRO A 34 -5.02 3.88 -17.41
N ILE A 35 -6.27 3.48 -17.65
CA ILE A 35 -7.47 4.28 -17.38
C ILE A 35 -8.38 3.51 -16.43
N CYS A 36 -8.74 4.14 -15.32
CA CYS A 36 -9.72 3.68 -14.34
C CYS A 36 -10.80 4.74 -14.11
N GLY A 37 -11.74 4.45 -13.23
CA GLY A 37 -12.78 5.38 -12.80
C GLY A 37 -12.20 6.54 -11.97
N GLU A 38 -13.03 7.54 -11.69
CA GLU A 38 -12.66 8.66 -10.80
C GLU A 38 -12.37 8.13 -9.39
N GLY A 39 -11.23 8.52 -8.83
CA GLY A 39 -10.79 8.05 -7.51
C GLY A 39 -10.22 6.63 -7.50
N GLU A 40 -9.98 6.04 -8.66
CA GLU A 40 -9.36 4.73 -8.80
C GLU A 40 -8.00 4.81 -9.49
N VAL A 41 -7.14 3.87 -9.18
CA VAL A 41 -5.83 3.66 -9.79
C VAL A 41 -5.72 2.24 -10.36
N CYS A 42 -4.88 2.08 -11.37
CA CYS A 42 -4.62 0.77 -11.94
C CYS A 42 -3.54 0.03 -11.14
N LEU A 43 -3.93 -1.04 -10.47
CA LEU A 43 -3.02 -1.93 -9.78
C LEU A 43 -2.54 -3.02 -10.74
N LEU A 44 -1.23 -3.10 -10.94
CA LEU A 44 -0.58 -4.15 -11.72
C LEU A 44 -0.26 -5.33 -10.80
N ALA A 45 -1.06 -6.37 -10.85
CA ALA A 45 -0.87 -7.56 -10.02
C ALA A 45 -0.28 -8.72 -10.84
N TYR A 46 0.37 -9.67 -10.12
CA TYR A 46 0.94 -10.88 -10.72
C TYR A 46 1.87 -10.60 -11.91
N GLU A 47 2.87 -9.72 -11.72
CA GLU A 47 3.84 -9.35 -12.76
C GLU A 47 3.18 -8.78 -14.04
N GLY A 48 2.09 -8.02 -13.87
CA GLY A 48 1.35 -7.40 -14.98
C GLY A 48 0.38 -8.34 -15.71
N SER A 49 0.17 -9.56 -15.22
CA SER A 49 -0.79 -10.49 -15.81
C SER A 49 -2.25 -10.15 -15.48
N THR A 50 -2.48 -9.34 -14.44
CA THR A 50 -3.81 -8.86 -14.05
C THR A 50 -3.72 -7.38 -13.70
N ASN A 51 -4.44 -6.56 -14.44
CA ASN A 51 -4.51 -5.12 -14.26
C ASN A 51 -5.92 -4.75 -13.81
N VAL A 52 -6.07 -4.34 -12.55
CA VAL A 52 -7.38 -4.10 -11.94
C VAL A 52 -7.47 -2.68 -11.38
N CYS A 53 -8.62 -2.04 -11.59
CA CYS A 53 -8.92 -0.74 -11.00
C CYS A 53 -9.33 -0.91 -9.53
N VAL A 54 -8.58 -0.27 -8.65
CA VAL A 54 -8.82 -0.27 -7.20
C VAL A 54 -8.86 1.17 -6.68
N PRO A 55 -9.51 1.44 -5.54
CA PRO A 55 -9.52 2.78 -4.98
C PRO A 55 -8.10 3.30 -4.73
N ALA A 56 -7.82 4.53 -5.17
CA ALA A 56 -6.67 5.29 -4.72
C ALA A 56 -6.84 5.64 -3.24
N CYS A 57 -5.74 5.85 -2.54
CA CYS A 57 -5.79 6.19 -1.12
C CYS A 57 -4.63 7.09 -0.70
N ASP A 58 -4.77 7.70 0.48
CA ASP A 58 -3.73 8.45 1.15
C ASP A 58 -3.15 7.60 2.30
N PRO A 59 -1.85 7.25 2.27
CA PRO A 59 -1.25 6.40 3.30
C PRO A 59 -1.18 7.06 4.68
N LEU A 60 -1.25 8.39 4.78
CA LEU A 60 -1.29 9.11 6.05
C LEU A 60 -2.71 9.12 6.65
N LEU A 61 -3.75 9.12 5.82
CA LEU A 61 -5.15 9.15 6.25
C LEU A 61 -5.73 7.75 6.44
N GLN A 62 -5.20 6.73 5.74
CA GLN A 62 -5.73 5.35 5.73
C GLN A 62 -7.24 5.32 5.44
N ASP A 63 -7.63 6.02 4.38
CA ASP A 63 -9.03 6.27 3.99
C ASP A 63 -9.70 5.12 3.21
N CYS A 64 -9.10 3.93 3.25
CA CYS A 64 -9.67 2.73 2.66
C CYS A 64 -10.86 2.18 3.44
N GLU A 65 -11.71 1.39 2.77
CA GLU A 65 -12.82 0.67 3.40
C GLU A 65 -12.32 -0.34 4.44
N ALA A 66 -13.19 -0.72 5.38
CA ALA A 66 -12.87 -1.66 6.44
C ALA A 66 -12.32 -3.00 5.90
N GLY A 67 -11.19 -3.44 6.43
CA GLY A 67 -10.47 -4.65 6.01
C GLY A 67 -9.44 -4.42 4.91
N LEU A 68 -9.35 -3.20 4.39
CA LEU A 68 -8.33 -2.77 3.45
C LEU A 68 -7.35 -1.81 4.14
N GLY A 69 -6.12 -1.78 3.67
CA GLY A 69 -5.12 -0.78 4.02
C GLY A 69 -4.61 -0.07 2.78
N CYS A 70 -4.08 1.13 2.98
CA CYS A 70 -3.42 1.89 1.92
C CYS A 70 -1.95 1.50 1.87
N TYR A 71 -1.53 0.88 0.77
CA TYR A 71 -0.17 0.40 0.57
C TYR A 71 0.43 0.89 -0.74
N TRP A 72 1.75 0.98 -0.78
CA TRP A 72 2.50 1.32 -1.99
C TRP A 72 2.66 0.08 -2.88
N SER A 73 2.13 0.12 -4.10
CA SER A 73 2.19 -1.00 -5.05
C SER A 73 3.47 -1.03 -5.91
N GLY A 74 4.38 -0.08 -5.71
CA GLY A 74 5.54 0.16 -6.56
C GLY A 74 5.37 1.33 -7.54
N GLU A 75 4.13 1.74 -7.81
CA GLU A 75 3.82 2.84 -8.73
C GLU A 75 2.75 3.80 -8.16
N VAL A 76 1.81 3.28 -7.39
CA VAL A 76 0.68 4.05 -6.83
C VAL A 76 0.34 3.59 -5.42
N PHE A 77 -0.26 4.47 -4.63
CA PHE A 77 -0.93 4.09 -3.39
C PHE A 77 -2.33 3.57 -3.69
N ALA A 78 -2.62 2.37 -3.23
CA ALA A 78 -3.86 1.67 -3.52
C ALA A 78 -4.44 0.96 -2.30
N CYS A 79 -5.76 0.91 -2.20
CA CYS A 79 -6.45 0.12 -1.19
C CYS A 79 -6.32 -1.38 -1.52
N MET A 80 -5.70 -2.13 -0.63
CA MET A 80 -5.52 -3.59 -0.76
C MET A 80 -5.90 -4.30 0.53
N VAL A 81 -6.30 -5.58 0.41
CA VAL A 81 -6.61 -6.41 1.58
C VAL A 81 -5.37 -6.58 2.45
N THR A 82 -5.49 -6.28 3.73
CA THR A 82 -4.47 -6.62 4.73
C THR A 82 -4.44 -8.13 4.91
N VAL A 83 -3.33 -8.76 4.57
CA VAL A 83 -3.23 -10.24 4.53
C VAL A 83 -3.07 -10.83 5.93
N THR A 84 -2.10 -10.33 6.70
CA THR A 84 -1.71 -10.91 7.99
C THR A 84 -2.00 -9.96 9.16
N GLY A 85 -1.78 -8.68 9.00
CA GLY A 85 -1.95 -7.68 10.07
C GLY A 85 -0.77 -7.70 11.05
N ILE A 86 0.45 -7.58 10.51
CA ILE A 86 1.70 -7.58 11.29
C ILE A 86 1.94 -6.19 11.88
N ASP A 87 2.36 -6.15 13.15
CA ASP A 87 2.64 -4.91 13.87
C ASP A 87 3.99 -4.28 13.47
N VAL A 88 4.16 -3.01 13.80
CA VAL A 88 5.39 -2.24 13.56
C VAL A 88 6.62 -2.94 14.17
N GLY A 89 7.73 -2.94 13.42
CA GLY A 89 9.00 -3.56 13.83
C GLY A 89 9.04 -5.08 13.69
N GLN A 90 7.94 -5.75 13.35
CA GLN A 90 7.89 -7.21 13.21
C GLN A 90 8.18 -7.65 11.77
N PRO A 91 8.78 -8.85 11.58
CA PRO A 91 9.11 -9.38 10.27
C PRO A 91 7.89 -9.55 9.35
N CYS A 92 8.03 -9.14 8.09
CA CYS A 92 7.02 -9.26 7.02
C CYS A 92 7.63 -9.90 5.77
N GLY A 93 6.77 -10.39 4.88
CA GLY A 93 7.17 -11.02 3.62
C GLY A 93 6.61 -10.32 2.38
N TYR A 94 5.48 -9.65 2.52
CA TYR A 94 4.77 -8.97 1.43
C TYR A 94 4.30 -7.58 1.87
N LEU A 95 4.10 -6.70 0.90
CA LEU A 95 3.72 -5.30 1.17
C LEU A 95 2.42 -5.17 2.01
N ALA A 96 1.40 -5.99 1.75
CA ALA A 96 0.12 -5.98 2.46
C ALA A 96 0.07 -6.91 3.70
N ASP A 97 1.21 -7.42 4.17
CA ASP A 97 1.29 -8.20 5.42
C ASP A 97 1.15 -7.32 6.66
N CYS A 98 1.59 -6.08 6.58
CA CYS A 98 1.58 -5.14 7.70
C CYS A 98 0.16 -4.62 7.99
N ASN A 99 -0.07 -4.18 9.22
CA ASN A 99 -1.30 -3.47 9.57
C ASN A 99 -1.46 -2.18 8.72
N PRO A 100 -2.70 -1.71 8.47
CA PRO A 100 -2.93 -0.42 7.82
C PRO A 100 -2.10 0.71 8.45
N GLY A 101 -1.51 1.58 7.62
CA GLY A 101 -0.59 2.63 8.07
C GLY A 101 0.88 2.21 8.17
N LEU A 102 1.17 0.94 7.85
CA LEU A 102 2.53 0.40 7.83
C LEU A 102 2.89 -0.12 6.44
N GLU A 103 4.19 -0.06 6.12
CA GLU A 103 4.79 -0.62 4.90
C GLU A 103 5.82 -1.69 5.26
N CYS A 104 5.94 -2.73 4.42
CA CYS A 104 6.95 -3.77 4.56
C CYS A 104 8.21 -3.36 3.79
N VAL A 105 9.28 -3.03 4.51
CA VAL A 105 10.54 -2.55 3.93
C VAL A 105 11.72 -3.40 4.35
N ASP A 106 12.85 -3.25 3.66
CA ASP A 106 14.08 -3.98 3.95
C ASP A 106 14.56 -3.78 5.40
N ALA A 107 15.09 -4.85 5.99
CA ALA A 107 15.52 -4.90 7.38
C ALA A 107 16.51 -3.80 7.76
N ASP A 108 17.39 -3.41 6.83
CA ASP A 108 18.40 -2.38 7.06
C ASP A 108 17.80 -1.00 7.34
N LEU A 109 16.55 -0.79 6.93
CA LEU A 109 15.80 0.45 7.16
C LEU A 109 15.06 0.47 8.50
N VAL A 110 14.87 -0.68 9.15
CA VAL A 110 14.03 -0.80 10.36
C VAL A 110 14.88 -1.13 11.59
N PRO A 111 14.99 -0.21 12.57
CA PRO A 111 15.76 -0.47 13.78
C PRO A 111 15.31 -1.74 14.50
N GLY A 112 16.25 -2.65 14.74
CA GLY A 112 15.99 -3.89 15.47
C GLY A 112 15.20 -4.96 14.70
N CYS A 113 15.07 -4.84 13.38
CA CYS A 113 14.44 -5.87 12.55
C CYS A 113 15.18 -7.20 12.63
N GLU A 114 14.48 -8.29 12.95
CA GLU A 114 15.05 -9.64 13.05
C GLU A 114 14.78 -10.48 11.80
N GLY A 115 14.05 -9.94 10.79
CA GLY A 115 13.74 -10.59 9.51
C GLY A 115 14.60 -10.09 8.36
N SER A 116 14.24 -10.47 7.13
CA SER A 116 14.77 -9.87 5.90
C SER A 116 14.09 -8.53 5.57
N SER A 117 12.87 -8.35 6.07
CA SER A 117 12.06 -7.15 5.96
C SER A 117 11.19 -7.03 7.21
N CYS A 118 10.83 -5.80 7.60
CA CYS A 118 9.95 -5.53 8.73
C CYS A 118 8.96 -4.41 8.40
N CYS A 119 7.85 -4.39 9.14
CA CYS A 119 6.84 -3.36 9.03
C CYS A 119 7.31 -2.05 9.67
N THR A 120 7.19 -0.94 8.95
CA THR A 120 7.44 0.41 9.46
C THR A 120 6.27 1.34 9.16
N GLY A 121 6.13 2.41 9.95
CA GLY A 121 5.03 3.37 9.82
C GLY A 121 5.26 4.39 8.70
N TYR A 122 4.18 4.75 8.01
CA TYR A 122 4.15 6.01 7.28
C TYR A 122 4.17 7.17 8.26
N CYS A 123 4.75 8.29 7.86
CA CYS A 123 4.82 9.51 8.65
C CYS A 123 4.66 10.74 7.76
N ASP A 124 4.17 11.83 8.34
CA ASP A 124 4.11 13.13 7.69
C ASP A 124 5.44 13.87 7.92
N VAL A 125 6.20 14.10 6.84
CA VAL A 125 7.50 14.77 6.93
C VAL A 125 7.39 16.20 7.48
N SER A 126 6.23 16.85 7.35
CA SER A 126 5.99 18.18 7.91
C SER A 126 5.81 18.14 9.44
N VAL A 127 5.37 17.01 9.99
CA VAL A 127 5.27 16.74 11.44
C VAL A 127 6.60 16.23 12.00
N GLY A 128 7.34 15.47 11.21
CA GLY A 128 8.65 14.93 11.55
C GLY A 128 8.60 13.69 12.45
N ASP A 129 9.63 13.51 13.27
CA ASP A 129 9.86 12.27 14.03
C ASP A 129 8.78 11.92 15.08
N ALA A 130 7.85 12.85 15.35
CA ALA A 130 6.77 12.59 16.30
C ALA A 130 5.88 11.42 15.88
N ASP A 131 5.68 11.23 14.57
CA ASP A 131 4.89 10.13 14.03
C ASP A 131 5.61 8.77 14.13
N CYS A 132 6.92 8.79 14.33
CA CYS A 132 7.75 7.59 14.43
C CYS A 132 7.91 7.04 15.88
N ALA A 133 7.17 7.58 16.83
CA ALA A 133 7.29 7.21 18.25
C ALA A 133 7.03 5.70 18.53
N ALA A 134 6.27 5.02 17.65
CA ALA A 134 6.00 3.59 17.75
C ALA A 134 7.21 2.71 17.39
N LEU A 135 8.23 3.27 16.72
CA LEU A 135 9.46 2.58 16.32
C LEU A 135 10.67 3.35 16.86
N PRO A 136 11.11 3.12 18.12
CA PRO A 136 12.23 3.82 18.72
C PRO A 136 13.53 3.66 17.91
N GLY A 137 14.22 4.77 17.67
CA GLY A 137 15.47 4.80 16.89
C GLY A 137 15.28 5.04 15.41
N SER A 138 14.03 5.29 14.96
CA SER A 138 13.72 5.75 13.61
C SER A 138 13.48 7.25 13.55
N SER A 139 13.62 7.81 12.36
CA SER A 139 13.27 9.18 12.00
C SER A 139 12.36 9.17 10.79
N CYS A 140 11.52 10.22 10.64
CA CYS A 140 10.68 10.39 9.46
C CYS A 140 11.53 10.87 8.28
N VAL A 141 11.68 10.03 7.28
CA VAL A 141 12.44 10.32 6.06
C VAL A 141 11.49 10.28 4.86
N THR A 142 11.68 11.18 3.91
CA THR A 142 10.86 11.24 2.69
C THR A 142 10.80 9.88 1.99
N PHE A 143 9.60 9.47 1.59
CA PHE A 143 9.38 8.19 0.90
C PHE A 143 9.98 8.17 -0.51
N PHE A 144 9.88 9.29 -1.22
CA PHE A 144 10.34 9.43 -2.59
C PHE A 144 11.71 10.10 -2.67
N GLU A 145 12.46 9.80 -3.73
CA GLU A 145 13.70 10.51 -4.05
C GLU A 145 13.40 11.97 -4.42
N GLU A 146 14.29 12.89 -4.03
CA GLU A 146 14.17 14.31 -4.33
C GLU A 146 14.01 14.56 -5.84
N GLY A 147 12.97 15.29 -6.22
CA GLY A 147 12.65 15.64 -7.60
C GLY A 147 11.86 14.58 -8.39
N THR A 148 11.48 13.45 -7.76
CA THR A 148 10.63 12.43 -8.38
C THR A 148 9.24 12.37 -7.77
N VAL A 149 9.03 13.04 -6.64
CA VAL A 149 7.78 13.00 -5.88
C VAL A 149 6.64 13.74 -6.61
N PRO A 150 5.48 13.12 -6.80
CA PRO A 150 4.27 13.81 -7.20
C PRO A 150 3.87 14.84 -6.13
N PRO A 151 3.34 16.03 -6.53
CA PRO A 151 2.97 17.09 -5.58
C PRO A 151 2.02 16.66 -4.47
N GLU A 152 1.13 15.71 -4.77
CA GLU A 152 0.16 15.16 -3.81
C GLU A 152 0.78 14.24 -2.75
N TRP A 153 2.05 13.84 -2.90
CA TRP A 153 2.75 12.90 -2.02
C TRP A 153 4.02 13.48 -1.38
N GLU A 154 4.22 14.80 -1.49
CA GLU A 154 5.41 15.49 -0.97
C GLU A 154 5.60 15.34 0.55
N ASP A 155 4.49 15.20 1.28
CA ASP A 155 4.49 15.07 2.74
C ASP A 155 4.63 13.62 3.23
N ILE A 156 4.64 12.63 2.31
CA ILE A 156 4.73 11.22 2.69
C ILE A 156 6.17 10.83 3.00
N GLY A 157 6.38 10.28 4.17
CA GLY A 157 7.62 9.69 4.63
C GLY A 157 7.43 8.31 5.25
N LEU A 158 8.54 7.68 5.58
CA LEU A 158 8.61 6.44 6.35
C LEU A 158 9.48 6.62 7.59
N CYS A 159 9.11 5.91 8.65
CA CYS A 159 9.89 5.81 9.87
C CYS A 159 11.03 4.80 9.68
N VAL A 160 12.22 5.29 9.36
CA VAL A 160 13.39 4.44 9.07
C VAL A 160 14.58 4.80 9.94
N ALA A 161 15.57 3.90 10.01
CA ALA A 161 16.85 4.18 10.66
C ALA A 161 17.52 5.40 9.98
N PRO A 162 18.06 6.37 10.77
CA PRO A 162 18.68 7.57 10.24
C PRO A 162 20.01 7.32 9.52
#